data_1e04865d80ba83809948d9b6f5756dae
#
_entry.id   1e04865d80ba83809948d9b6f5756dae
#
_cell.length_a   1.000
_cell.length_b   1.000
_cell.length_c   1.000
_cell.angle_alpha   90.00
_cell.angle_beta   90.00
_cell.angle_gamma   90.00
#
_symmetry.space_group_name_H-M   'P 1'
#
loop_
_entity.id
_entity.type
_entity.pdbx_description
1 polymer ?
#
loop_
_entity_poly.entity_id
_entity_poly.type
_entity_poly.pdbx_seq_one_letter_code
_entity_poly.pdbx_strand_id
1 'polypeptide(L)'
;MNKPVAIITGASRGVGKAVAIMLAEKGWNLTLTCSSSLKEAEKVAKECNDLGAETLVLVSDVSNDLKCRETVDATIEKWNKLDTLINNAGRTVFNAHENMSGLTTEDFVEIYKTNTVGPYMMIKESEKYLRKSPIASVAVSYTHLTLPTTEY
;
A
#
# COMPACT_ATOMS: atom_id res chain seq x y z
N MET A 1 -10.03 -12.30 -20.95
CA MET A 1 -9.53 -12.91 -19.70
C MET A 1 -9.67 -11.88 -18.59
N ASN A 2 -10.15 -12.29 -17.43
CA ASN A 2 -10.32 -11.35 -16.30
C ASN A 2 -8.94 -11.04 -15.71
N LYS A 3 -8.47 -9.77 -15.83
CA LYS A 3 -7.15 -9.35 -15.35
C LYS A 3 -7.03 -9.55 -13.83
N PRO A 4 -5.87 -9.92 -13.30
CA PRO A 4 -5.65 -9.94 -11.86
C PRO A 4 -5.72 -8.52 -11.28
N VAL A 5 -6.08 -8.43 -9.99
CA VAL A 5 -6.33 -7.17 -9.29
C VAL A 5 -5.43 -7.06 -8.06
N ALA A 6 -4.74 -5.94 -7.93
CA ALA A 6 -3.93 -5.64 -6.74
C ALA A 6 -4.34 -4.33 -6.07
N ILE A 7 -4.26 -4.30 -4.74
CA ILE A 7 -4.24 -3.06 -3.95
C ILE A 7 -2.79 -2.74 -3.61
N ILE A 8 -2.38 -1.49 -3.84
CA ILE A 8 -1.06 -0.98 -3.46
C ILE A 8 -1.26 0.26 -2.58
N THR A 9 -0.89 0.15 -1.32
CA THR A 9 -0.98 1.30 -0.41
C THR A 9 0.26 2.19 -0.54
N GLY A 10 0.06 3.53 -0.46
CA GLY A 10 1.17 4.48 -0.62
C GLY A 10 1.78 4.49 -2.03
N ALA A 11 0.94 4.40 -3.07
CA ALA A 11 1.38 4.22 -4.45
C ALA A 11 1.78 5.51 -5.19
N SER A 12 1.73 6.69 -4.53
CA SER A 12 1.96 7.98 -5.19
C SER A 12 3.42 8.24 -5.59
N ARG A 13 4.38 7.51 -5.02
CA ARG A 13 5.83 7.69 -5.25
C ARG A 13 6.64 6.46 -4.82
N GLY A 14 7.95 6.52 -5.08
CA GLY A 14 8.92 5.55 -4.58
C GLY A 14 8.62 4.11 -5.00
N VAL A 15 8.77 3.19 -4.07
CA VAL A 15 8.57 1.74 -4.31
C VAL A 15 7.14 1.44 -4.72
N GLY A 16 6.13 2.06 -4.08
CA GLY A 16 4.72 1.85 -4.43
C GLY A 16 4.40 2.23 -5.88
N LYS A 17 4.93 3.38 -6.37
CA LYS A 17 4.83 3.78 -7.79
C LYS A 17 5.51 2.75 -8.70
N ALA A 18 6.74 2.35 -8.38
CA ALA A 18 7.49 1.40 -9.21
C ALA A 18 6.77 0.06 -9.34
N VAL A 19 6.23 -0.45 -8.23
CA VAL A 19 5.43 -1.69 -8.21
C VAL A 19 4.14 -1.53 -9.02
N ALA A 20 3.46 -0.38 -8.93
CA ALA A 20 2.24 -0.12 -9.70
C ALA A 20 2.51 -0.20 -11.21
N ILE A 21 3.55 0.47 -11.69
CA ILE A 21 3.95 0.45 -13.10
C ILE A 21 4.30 -0.98 -13.54
N MET A 22 5.12 -1.69 -12.76
CA MET A 22 5.53 -3.06 -13.08
C MET A 22 4.34 -4.03 -13.17
N LEU A 23 3.35 -3.90 -12.29
CA LEU A 23 2.14 -4.72 -12.34
C LEU A 23 1.25 -4.33 -13.52
N ALA A 24 1.14 -3.04 -13.85
CA ALA A 24 0.42 -2.58 -15.04
C ALA A 24 1.00 -3.18 -16.33
N GLU A 25 2.34 -3.16 -16.48
CA GLU A 25 3.05 -3.80 -17.60
C GLU A 25 2.75 -5.31 -17.70
N LYS A 26 2.49 -5.96 -16.56
CA LYS A 26 2.11 -7.38 -16.50
C LYS A 26 0.60 -7.63 -16.67
N GLY A 27 -0.17 -6.60 -16.99
CA GLY A 27 -1.60 -6.72 -17.30
C GLY A 27 -2.51 -6.78 -16.07
N TRP A 28 -2.10 -6.24 -14.92
CA TRP A 28 -2.91 -6.14 -13.72
C TRP A 28 -3.78 -4.89 -13.70
N ASN A 29 -4.94 -4.98 -13.05
CA ASN A 29 -5.74 -3.82 -12.64
C ASN A 29 -5.38 -3.43 -11.19
N LEU A 30 -5.42 -2.12 -10.87
CA LEU A 30 -4.77 -1.61 -9.67
C LEU A 30 -5.65 -0.65 -8.89
N THR A 31 -5.82 -0.90 -7.60
CA THR A 31 -6.22 0.13 -6.63
C THR A 31 -4.96 0.77 -6.06
N LEU A 32 -4.83 2.07 -6.24
CA LEU A 32 -3.69 2.88 -5.80
C LEU A 32 -4.15 3.81 -4.68
N THR A 33 -3.54 3.71 -3.49
CA THR A 33 -3.91 4.63 -2.41
C THR A 33 -2.79 5.59 -2.05
N CYS A 34 -3.18 6.75 -1.54
CA CYS A 34 -2.30 7.73 -0.92
C CYS A 34 -2.99 8.35 0.29
N SER A 35 -2.25 8.85 1.26
CA SER A 35 -2.82 9.56 2.42
C SER A 35 -3.20 11.01 2.10
N SER A 36 -2.45 11.69 1.24
CA SER A 36 -2.63 13.11 0.93
C SER A 36 -2.23 13.52 -0.49
N SER A 37 -1.35 12.78 -1.14
CA SER A 37 -0.74 13.14 -2.43
C SER A 37 -1.60 12.68 -3.61
N LEU A 38 -2.87 13.10 -3.68
CA LEU A 38 -3.81 12.64 -4.70
C LEU A 38 -3.33 12.90 -6.12
N LYS A 39 -2.85 14.12 -6.41
CA LYS A 39 -2.36 14.50 -7.76
C LYS A 39 -1.20 13.60 -8.24
N GLU A 40 -0.30 13.23 -7.34
CA GLU A 40 0.81 12.33 -7.66
C GLU A 40 0.31 10.91 -7.90
N ALA A 41 -0.65 10.43 -7.10
CA ALA A 41 -1.28 9.13 -7.30
C ALA A 41 -2.05 9.06 -8.63
N GLU A 42 -2.75 10.14 -9.02
CA GLU A 42 -3.42 10.26 -10.32
C GLU A 42 -2.45 10.23 -11.50
N LYS A 43 -1.26 10.84 -11.36
CA LYS A 43 -0.20 10.74 -12.39
C LYS A 43 0.27 9.29 -12.55
N VAL A 44 0.47 8.57 -11.44
CA VAL A 44 0.85 7.16 -11.48
C VAL A 44 -0.26 6.33 -12.12
N ALA A 45 -1.52 6.60 -11.76
CA ALA A 45 -2.67 5.94 -12.37
C ALA A 45 -2.71 6.15 -13.89
N LYS A 46 -2.44 7.38 -14.35
CA LYS A 46 -2.37 7.68 -15.78
C LYS A 46 -1.26 6.87 -16.47
N GLU A 47 -0.06 6.83 -15.88
CA GLU A 47 1.05 6.00 -16.41
C GLU A 47 0.63 4.51 -16.51
N CYS A 48 -0.06 3.98 -15.49
CA CYS A 48 -0.55 2.61 -15.49
C CYS A 48 -1.65 2.38 -16.55
N ASN A 49 -2.56 3.35 -16.72
CA ASN A 49 -3.61 3.27 -17.74
C ASN A 49 -3.04 3.32 -19.16
N ASP A 50 -2.00 4.11 -19.40
CA ASP A 50 -1.29 4.17 -20.68
C ASP A 50 -0.63 2.81 -21.03
N LEU A 51 -0.34 1.98 -20.01
CA LEU A 51 0.13 0.59 -20.15
C LEU A 51 -1.02 -0.43 -20.26
N GLY A 52 -2.26 0.04 -20.28
CA GLY A 52 -3.45 -0.79 -20.45
C GLY A 52 -4.07 -1.35 -19.18
N ALA A 53 -3.60 -0.95 -18.00
CA ALA A 53 -4.27 -1.28 -16.73
C ALA A 53 -5.57 -0.46 -16.57
N GLU A 54 -6.51 -0.98 -15.80
CA GLU A 54 -7.55 -0.14 -15.20
C GLU A 54 -7.12 0.22 -13.79
N THR A 55 -7.30 1.48 -13.39
CA THR A 55 -6.91 1.96 -12.07
C THR A 55 -8.09 2.51 -11.28
N LEU A 56 -8.00 2.41 -9.95
CA LEU A 56 -8.84 3.08 -8.97
C LEU A 56 -7.93 3.84 -8.02
N VAL A 57 -8.07 5.15 -7.92
CA VAL A 57 -7.27 5.98 -7.01
C VAL A 57 -8.11 6.41 -5.83
N LEU A 58 -7.59 6.20 -4.62
CA LEU A 58 -8.30 6.53 -3.38
C LEU A 58 -7.38 7.30 -2.41
N VAL A 59 -7.95 8.32 -1.78
CA VAL A 59 -7.32 8.94 -0.60
C VAL A 59 -7.67 8.08 0.61
N SER A 60 -6.69 7.38 1.13
CA SER A 60 -6.86 6.43 2.22
C SER A 60 -5.64 6.43 3.12
N ASP A 61 -5.84 6.79 4.39
CA ASP A 61 -4.84 6.66 5.43
C ASP A 61 -4.99 5.28 6.09
N VAL A 62 -3.97 4.43 5.96
CA VAL A 62 -3.99 3.07 6.50
C VAL A 62 -3.99 3.01 8.03
N SER A 63 -3.70 4.12 8.71
CA SER A 63 -3.85 4.23 10.18
C SER A 63 -5.31 4.34 10.63
N ASN A 64 -6.26 4.45 9.70
CA ASN A 64 -7.69 4.53 9.93
C ASN A 64 -8.39 3.27 9.42
N ASP A 65 -8.95 2.48 10.35
CA ASP A 65 -9.61 1.20 10.07
C ASP A 65 -10.76 1.33 9.06
N LEU A 66 -11.56 2.40 9.17
CA LEU A 66 -12.67 2.63 8.24
C LEU A 66 -12.13 2.85 6.81
N LYS A 67 -11.04 3.60 6.67
CA LYS A 67 -10.41 3.82 5.36
C LYS A 67 -9.82 2.56 4.77
N CYS A 68 -9.27 1.67 5.58
CA CYS A 68 -8.83 0.34 5.14
C CYS A 68 -10.00 -0.46 4.56
N ARG A 69 -11.13 -0.51 5.27
CA ARG A 69 -12.34 -1.18 4.80
C ARG A 69 -12.89 -0.55 3.50
N GLU A 70 -13.08 0.76 3.47
CA GLU A 70 -13.55 1.48 2.28
C GLU A 70 -12.67 1.21 1.05
N THR A 71 -11.35 1.09 1.23
CA THR A 71 -10.42 0.78 0.15
C THR A 71 -10.67 -0.61 -0.43
N VAL A 72 -10.84 -1.61 0.43
CA VAL A 72 -11.13 -2.97 -0.02
C VAL A 72 -12.50 -3.05 -0.66
N ASP A 73 -13.52 -2.48 -0.03
CA ASP A 73 -14.89 -2.50 -0.53
C ASP A 73 -15.00 -1.84 -1.92
N ALA A 74 -14.38 -0.67 -2.13
CA ALA A 74 -14.34 0.00 -3.43
C ALA A 74 -13.60 -0.83 -4.51
N THR A 75 -12.54 -1.55 -4.11
CA THR A 75 -11.83 -2.45 -5.01
C THR A 75 -12.73 -3.60 -5.46
N ILE A 76 -13.46 -4.19 -4.50
CA ILE A 76 -14.37 -5.29 -4.78
C ILE A 76 -15.59 -4.83 -5.58
N GLU A 77 -16.13 -3.65 -5.27
CA GLU A 77 -17.23 -3.07 -6.04
C GLU A 77 -16.85 -2.92 -7.52
N LYS A 78 -15.63 -2.48 -7.80
CA LYS A 78 -15.15 -2.27 -9.17
C LYS A 78 -14.87 -3.55 -9.94
N TRP A 79 -14.23 -4.56 -9.33
CA TRP A 79 -13.74 -5.75 -10.05
C TRP A 79 -14.23 -7.09 -9.52
N ASN A 80 -15.00 -7.11 -8.42
CA ASN A 80 -15.54 -8.30 -7.75
C ASN A 80 -14.46 -9.34 -7.37
N LYS A 81 -13.21 -8.91 -7.21
CA LYS A 81 -12.08 -9.78 -6.84
C LYS A 81 -10.90 -8.98 -6.27
N LEU A 82 -10.03 -9.68 -5.57
CA LEU A 82 -8.72 -9.19 -5.14
C LEU A 82 -7.74 -10.36 -5.13
N ASP A 83 -6.62 -10.20 -5.82
CA ASP A 83 -5.60 -11.24 -5.96
C ASP A 83 -4.34 -10.94 -5.16
N THR A 84 -4.00 -9.66 -4.98
CA THR A 84 -2.77 -9.27 -4.26
C THR A 84 -2.99 -8.01 -3.44
N LEU A 85 -2.43 -8.01 -2.24
CA LEU A 85 -2.34 -6.83 -1.37
C LEU A 85 -0.87 -6.48 -1.16
N ILE A 86 -0.49 -5.24 -1.50
CA ILE A 86 0.84 -4.71 -1.27
C ILE A 86 0.76 -3.57 -0.25
N ASN A 87 1.14 -3.88 0.98
CA ASN A 87 1.27 -2.91 2.05
C ASN A 87 2.60 -2.18 1.89
N ASN A 88 2.54 -1.00 1.25
CA ASN A 88 3.69 -0.15 1.01
C ASN A 88 3.59 1.22 1.70
N ALA A 89 2.39 1.65 2.09
CA ALA A 89 2.23 2.86 2.87
C ALA A 89 3.01 2.76 4.19
N GLY A 90 3.85 3.72 4.45
CA GLY A 90 4.65 3.78 5.67
C GLY A 90 4.92 5.22 6.09
N ARG A 91 5.18 5.41 7.36
CA ARG A 91 5.49 6.70 7.97
C ARG A 91 6.75 6.59 8.82
N THR A 92 7.54 7.64 8.81
CA THR A 92 8.64 7.85 9.75
C THR A 92 8.69 9.30 10.18
N VAL A 93 9.36 9.57 11.29
CA VAL A 93 9.73 10.91 11.72
C VAL A 93 11.25 10.98 11.66
N PHE A 94 11.75 11.91 10.86
CA PHE A 94 13.21 12.11 10.76
C PHE A 94 13.71 12.83 12.01
N ASN A 95 14.67 12.22 12.69
CA ASN A 95 15.33 12.80 13.85
C ASN A 95 16.83 12.47 13.81
N ALA A 96 17.68 13.47 14.12
CA ALA A 96 19.11 13.24 14.20
C ALA A 96 19.44 12.33 15.41
N HIS A 97 20.38 11.41 15.24
CA HIS A 97 20.71 10.40 16.26
C HIS A 97 21.16 11.01 17.59
N GLU A 98 21.81 12.18 17.53
CA GLU A 98 22.27 12.89 18.72
C GLU A 98 21.15 13.61 19.48
N ASN A 99 19.97 13.76 18.89
CA ASN A 99 18.84 14.44 19.49
C ASN A 99 17.88 13.46 20.14
N MET A 100 18.17 13.00 21.33
CA MET A 100 17.31 12.05 22.08
C MET A 100 15.94 12.63 22.45
N SER A 101 15.80 13.95 22.52
CA SER A 101 14.53 14.64 22.82
C SER A 101 13.70 14.99 21.57
N GLY A 102 14.17 14.66 20.38
CA GLY A 102 13.51 15.03 19.11
C GLY A 102 12.34 14.13 18.71
N LEU A 103 12.05 13.05 19.48
CA LEU A 103 10.91 12.16 19.25
C LEU A 103 10.01 12.14 20.47
N THR A 104 8.72 12.13 20.25
CA THR A 104 7.69 12.06 21.28
C THR A 104 7.03 10.67 21.34
N THR A 105 6.31 10.40 22.40
CA THR A 105 5.48 9.18 22.49
C THR A 105 4.47 9.10 21.35
N GLU A 106 3.90 10.23 20.96
CA GLU A 106 2.94 10.36 19.88
C GLU A 106 3.55 9.95 18.52
N ASP A 107 4.81 10.31 18.27
CA ASP A 107 5.51 9.90 17.05
C ASP A 107 5.61 8.36 16.95
N PHE A 108 5.97 7.70 18.05
CA PHE A 108 6.02 6.23 18.12
C PHE A 108 4.66 5.60 17.88
N VAL A 109 3.61 6.13 18.52
CA VAL A 109 2.23 5.64 18.36
C VAL A 109 1.78 5.79 16.91
N GLU A 110 2.00 6.92 16.29
CA GLU A 110 1.60 7.19 14.90
C GLU A 110 2.40 6.33 13.90
N ILE A 111 3.69 6.15 14.13
CA ILE A 111 4.52 5.23 13.32
C ILE A 111 4.00 3.80 13.46
N TYR A 112 3.72 3.35 14.67
CA TYR A 112 3.20 2.00 14.93
C TYR A 112 1.82 1.79 14.27
N LYS A 113 0.91 2.76 14.39
CA LYS A 113 -0.41 2.70 13.74
C LYS A 113 -0.27 2.53 12.23
N THR A 114 0.56 3.36 11.59
CA THR A 114 0.71 3.33 10.14
C THR A 114 1.46 2.08 9.68
N ASN A 115 2.58 1.73 10.33
CA ASN A 115 3.50 0.71 9.81
C ASN A 115 3.19 -0.71 10.28
N THR A 116 2.39 -0.86 11.33
CA THR A 116 2.07 -2.19 11.90
C THR A 116 0.57 -2.46 11.89
N VAL A 117 -0.23 -1.56 12.50
CA VAL A 117 -1.67 -1.75 12.58
C VAL A 117 -2.33 -1.62 11.21
N GLY A 118 -1.92 -0.63 10.40
CA GLY A 118 -2.44 -0.43 9.05
C GLY A 118 -2.32 -1.66 8.15
N PRO A 119 -1.13 -2.25 7.96
CA PRO A 119 -0.97 -3.51 7.24
C PRO A 119 -1.83 -4.64 7.77
N TYR A 120 -1.95 -4.79 9.09
CA TYR A 120 -2.82 -5.78 9.71
C TYR A 120 -4.29 -5.53 9.33
N MET A 121 -4.78 -4.29 9.42
CA MET A 121 -6.17 -3.96 9.08
C MET A 121 -6.45 -4.18 7.59
N MET A 122 -5.52 -3.80 6.70
CA MET A 122 -5.63 -4.08 5.28
C MET A 122 -5.70 -5.58 5.00
N ILE A 123 -4.88 -6.40 5.66
CA ILE A 123 -4.92 -7.86 5.53
C ILE A 123 -6.27 -8.40 6.03
N LYS A 124 -6.71 -7.98 7.21
CA LYS A 124 -7.97 -8.40 7.82
C LYS A 124 -9.17 -8.14 6.90
N GLU A 125 -9.28 -6.95 6.34
CA GLU A 125 -10.39 -6.60 5.44
C GLU A 125 -10.29 -7.33 4.08
N SER A 126 -9.07 -7.64 3.62
CA SER A 126 -8.81 -8.30 2.33
C SER A 126 -8.93 -9.82 2.38
N GLU A 127 -8.76 -10.44 3.54
CA GLU A 127 -8.55 -11.88 3.75
C GLU A 127 -9.61 -12.74 3.05
N LYS A 128 -10.89 -12.44 3.23
CA LYS A 128 -12.00 -13.22 2.66
C LYS A 128 -12.03 -13.23 1.12
N TYR A 129 -11.42 -12.24 0.49
CA TYR A 129 -11.33 -12.12 -0.97
C TYR A 129 -10.05 -12.77 -1.48
N LEU A 130 -8.92 -12.53 -0.81
CA LEU A 130 -7.64 -13.17 -1.13
C LEU A 130 -7.75 -14.70 -1.08
N ARG A 131 -8.45 -15.26 -0.08
CA ARG A 131 -8.66 -16.72 0.01
C ARG A 131 -9.39 -17.34 -1.18
N LYS A 132 -10.09 -16.54 -1.98
CA LYS A 132 -10.79 -17.02 -3.19
C LYS A 132 -9.90 -16.96 -4.44
N SER A 133 -8.75 -16.28 -4.37
CA SER A 133 -7.84 -16.15 -5.50
C SER A 133 -6.87 -17.32 -5.58
N PRO A 134 -6.70 -17.93 -6.75
CA PRO A 134 -5.71 -19.01 -6.95
C PRO A 134 -4.25 -18.50 -6.96
N ILE A 135 -4.05 -17.17 -7.03
CA ILE A 135 -2.73 -16.52 -7.09
C ILE A 135 -2.54 -15.54 -5.92
N ALA A 136 -3.28 -15.75 -4.83
CA ALA A 136 -3.27 -14.84 -3.69
C ALA A 136 -1.87 -14.57 -3.16
N SER A 137 -1.57 -13.31 -2.92
CA SER A 137 -0.35 -12.91 -2.24
C SER A 137 -0.54 -11.66 -1.39
N VAL A 138 0.25 -11.57 -0.33
CA VAL A 138 0.37 -10.37 0.52
C VAL A 138 1.84 -10.05 0.65
N ALA A 139 2.20 -8.82 0.33
CA ALA A 139 3.54 -8.30 0.50
C ALA A 139 3.55 -7.07 1.41
N VAL A 140 4.61 -6.92 2.19
CA VAL A 140 4.93 -5.70 2.93
C VAL A 140 6.26 -5.21 2.37
N SER A 141 6.28 -4.02 1.75
CA SER A 141 7.46 -3.49 1.05
C SER A 141 8.51 -2.89 1.99
N TYR A 142 8.15 -2.66 3.23
CA TYR A 142 9.08 -2.31 4.28
C TYR A 142 9.02 -3.40 5.34
N THR A 143 10.08 -4.09 5.52
CA THR A 143 10.37 -4.77 6.76
C THR A 143 11.21 -3.81 7.58
N HIS A 144 11.26 -4.01 8.89
CA HIS A 144 12.27 -3.35 9.71
C HIS A 144 13.56 -3.30 8.92
N LEU A 145 14.13 -2.10 8.78
CA LEU A 145 15.47 -1.98 8.24
C LEU A 145 16.27 -3.13 8.84
N THR A 146 16.51 -4.13 8.04
CA THR A 146 17.54 -5.08 8.39
C THR A 146 18.77 -4.19 8.49
N LEU A 147 19.21 -3.95 9.70
CA LEU A 147 20.56 -3.45 9.90
C LEU A 147 21.41 -4.30 8.98
N PRO A 148 22.25 -3.70 8.11
CA PRO A 148 23.17 -4.52 7.36
C PRO A 148 23.80 -5.43 8.37
N THR A 149 23.62 -6.73 8.21
CA THR A 149 24.34 -7.71 8.96
C THR A 149 25.78 -7.47 8.59
N THR A 150 26.46 -6.62 9.36
CA THR A 150 27.90 -6.60 9.35
C THR A 150 28.28 -8.01 9.72
N GLU A 151 28.86 -8.71 8.77
CA GLU A 151 29.51 -9.98 9.03
C GLU A 151 30.42 -9.78 10.24
N TYR A 152 30.13 -10.48 11.29
CA TYR A 152 31.02 -10.59 12.44
C TYR A 152 32.07 -11.64 12.13
#